data_eb2506e3f3f547c9aee0cc3bcfd18548
#
_entry.id   eb2506e3f3f547c9aee0cc3bcfd18548
#
_cell.length_a   1.000
_cell.length_b   1.000
_cell.length_c   1.000
_cell.angle_alpha   90.00
_cell.angle_beta   90.00
_cell.angle_gamma   90.00
#
_symmetry.space_group_name_H-M   'P 1'
#
loop_
_entity.id
_entity.type
_entity.pdbx_description
1 polymer ?
#
loop_
_entity_poly.entity_id
_entity_poly.type
_entity_poly.pdbx_seq_one_letter_code
_entity_poly.pdbx_strand_id
1 'polypeptide(L)'
;MAANEYLNKAIVYAGSDIFSIPSLQRLLDLKYKKITVLTRPPKRQGRGMKVKNNPLAQFSSEQNIETLMPEDPNDGGFLESLKEIKPVALITSAYGKMVSEALLDIFSLGNINIHPSLLPRWRGPSPIESAILEGDTETGVTLMQMTEELDAGPIYAQQSIPLGEENTMRLSEKLSLLAANMLEGFLPSFLGGFQVMKEQDERCVTHSKIIKKEHARVDWNEHPKTIDKKIKAYYPWPVAHTYLDNKYLRIWDAKTLTESDERGSPGEIVEINNEGVVVSCNGGRVLLKGVQPEGKKEMLATDYARGNKLEGKRFS
;
A
#
# COMPACT_ATOMS: atom_id res chain seq x y z
N MET A 1 -27.94 -1.34 -26.70
CA MET A 1 -27.19 -2.51 -27.23
C MET A 1 -25.67 -2.43 -26.95
N ALA A 2 -25.07 -1.29 -26.69
CA ALA A 2 -23.61 -1.17 -26.51
C ALA A 2 -23.05 -1.72 -25.17
N ALA A 3 -23.83 -1.77 -24.11
CA ALA A 3 -23.31 -2.18 -22.78
C ALA A 3 -22.87 -3.65 -22.70
N ASN A 4 -23.45 -4.56 -23.52
CA ASN A 4 -23.14 -5.98 -23.47
C ASN A 4 -21.88 -6.38 -24.28
N GLU A 5 -21.42 -5.53 -25.17
CA GLU A 5 -20.26 -5.83 -26.04
C GLU A 5 -18.94 -5.83 -25.24
N TYR A 6 -18.80 -4.88 -24.31
CA TYR A 6 -17.60 -4.76 -23.50
C TYR A 6 -17.40 -5.93 -22.52
N LEU A 7 -18.49 -6.53 -22.05
CA LEU A 7 -18.46 -7.65 -21.09
C LEU A 7 -17.80 -8.93 -21.64
N ASN A 8 -17.68 -9.05 -22.95
CA ASN A 8 -17.07 -10.19 -23.63
C ASN A 8 -15.61 -9.92 -24.05
N LYS A 9 -15.07 -8.72 -23.83
CA LYS A 9 -13.67 -8.41 -24.13
C LYS A 9 -12.75 -9.13 -23.17
N ALA A 10 -11.65 -9.68 -23.68
CA ALA A 10 -10.66 -10.37 -22.86
C ALA A 10 -9.77 -9.35 -22.14
N ILE A 11 -9.76 -9.41 -20.83
CA ILE A 11 -9.01 -8.51 -19.94
C ILE A 11 -7.99 -9.33 -19.15
N VAL A 12 -6.75 -8.88 -19.11
CA VAL A 12 -5.76 -9.36 -18.15
C VAL A 12 -5.74 -8.42 -16.96
N TYR A 13 -5.94 -8.97 -15.76
CA TYR A 13 -5.86 -8.24 -14.51
C TYR A 13 -4.60 -8.65 -13.75
N ALA A 14 -3.63 -7.75 -13.66
CA ALA A 14 -2.33 -7.99 -13.02
C ALA A 14 -2.28 -7.42 -11.61
N GLY A 15 -1.94 -8.25 -10.63
CA GLY A 15 -1.83 -7.83 -9.23
C GLY A 15 -1.23 -8.90 -8.35
N SER A 16 -0.99 -8.60 -7.06
CA SER A 16 -0.44 -9.59 -6.11
C SER A 16 -0.81 -9.30 -4.66
N ASP A 17 -1.31 -8.13 -4.37
CA ASP A 17 -1.59 -7.64 -3.03
C ASP A 17 -3.09 -7.62 -2.74
N ILE A 18 -3.45 -7.51 -1.46
CA ILE A 18 -4.84 -7.36 -1.01
C ILE A 18 -5.49 -6.10 -1.61
N PHE A 19 -4.69 -5.05 -1.86
CA PHE A 19 -5.13 -3.81 -2.50
C PHE A 19 -5.79 -4.05 -3.88
N SER A 20 -5.35 -5.06 -4.62
CA SER A 20 -5.86 -5.38 -5.96
C SER A 20 -7.21 -6.11 -5.95
N ILE A 21 -7.62 -6.71 -4.82
CA ILE A 21 -8.83 -7.55 -4.75
C ILE A 21 -10.13 -6.77 -5.01
N PRO A 22 -10.39 -5.58 -4.42
CA PRO A 22 -11.66 -4.88 -4.63
C PRO A 22 -11.92 -4.51 -6.08
N SER A 23 -10.89 -4.12 -6.84
CA SER A 23 -11.02 -3.81 -8.26
C SER A 23 -11.33 -5.06 -9.10
N LEU A 24 -10.69 -6.20 -8.81
CA LEU A 24 -11.02 -7.46 -9.48
C LEU A 24 -12.44 -7.93 -9.13
N GLN A 25 -12.82 -7.89 -7.85
CA GLN A 25 -14.17 -8.22 -7.41
C GLN A 25 -15.22 -7.36 -8.15
N ARG A 26 -14.95 -6.06 -8.32
CA ARG A 26 -15.84 -5.15 -9.06
C ARG A 26 -16.02 -5.58 -10.51
N LEU A 27 -14.97 -6.05 -11.19
CA LEU A 27 -15.09 -6.59 -12.56
C LEU A 27 -15.99 -7.84 -12.61
N LEU A 28 -15.89 -8.70 -11.61
CA LEU A 28 -16.75 -9.90 -11.51
C LEU A 28 -18.21 -9.52 -11.24
N ASP A 29 -18.46 -8.57 -10.34
CA ASP A 29 -19.81 -8.08 -10.02
C ASP A 29 -20.48 -7.44 -11.23
N LEU A 30 -19.72 -6.75 -12.06
CA LEU A 30 -20.14 -6.17 -13.33
C LEU A 30 -20.30 -7.19 -14.46
N LYS A 31 -20.02 -8.49 -14.19
CA LYS A 31 -20.19 -9.62 -15.13
C LYS A 31 -19.28 -9.57 -16.35
N TYR A 32 -18.06 -9.01 -16.23
CA TYR A 32 -17.03 -9.23 -17.23
C TYR A 32 -16.68 -10.74 -17.29
N LYS A 33 -16.75 -11.34 -18.49
CA LYS A 33 -16.76 -12.80 -18.64
C LYS A 33 -15.39 -13.40 -18.94
N LYS A 34 -14.49 -12.62 -19.50
CA LYS A 34 -13.17 -13.07 -19.95
C LYS A 34 -12.08 -12.32 -19.19
N ILE A 35 -11.87 -12.70 -17.95
CA ILE A 35 -10.82 -12.17 -17.10
C ILE A 35 -9.79 -13.26 -16.86
N THR A 36 -8.53 -12.99 -17.18
CA THR A 36 -7.38 -13.80 -16.80
C THR A 36 -6.56 -13.01 -15.79
N VAL A 37 -6.27 -13.61 -14.65
CA VAL A 37 -5.44 -12.97 -13.62
C VAL A 37 -3.96 -13.26 -13.90
N LEU A 38 -3.13 -12.22 -13.84
CA LEU A 38 -1.68 -12.31 -13.89
C LEU A 38 -1.12 -11.96 -12.52
N THR A 39 -0.42 -12.89 -11.87
CA THR A 39 0.10 -12.64 -10.53
C THR A 39 1.47 -13.27 -10.32
N ARG A 40 2.12 -12.89 -9.22
CA ARG A 40 3.42 -13.46 -8.87
C ARG A 40 3.28 -14.92 -8.41
N PRO A 41 4.26 -15.79 -8.71
CA PRO A 41 4.26 -17.16 -8.24
C PRO A 41 4.32 -17.24 -6.71
N PRO A 42 3.90 -18.38 -6.13
CA PRO A 42 3.95 -18.61 -4.70
C PRO A 42 5.36 -18.46 -4.16
N LYS A 43 5.50 -17.85 -2.98
CA LYS A 43 6.79 -17.69 -2.31
C LYS A 43 6.79 -18.35 -0.93
N ARG A 44 7.98 -18.76 -0.48
CA ARG A 44 8.18 -19.23 0.90
C ARG A 44 7.98 -18.08 1.88
N GLN A 45 7.06 -18.23 2.83
CA GLN A 45 6.69 -17.19 3.78
C GLN A 45 6.51 -17.72 5.20
N GLY A 46 6.69 -16.82 6.17
CA GLY A 46 6.41 -17.06 7.58
C GLY A 46 7.39 -18.00 8.29
N ARG A 47 7.08 -18.29 9.57
CA ARG A 47 7.82 -19.26 10.37
C ARG A 47 7.61 -20.65 9.79
N GLY A 48 8.70 -21.35 9.42
CA GLY A 48 8.66 -22.66 8.76
C GLY A 48 8.68 -22.61 7.23
N MET A 49 8.86 -21.42 6.61
CA MET A 49 9.12 -21.26 5.16
C MET A 49 8.15 -22.04 4.26
N LYS A 50 6.86 -22.09 4.62
CA LYS A 50 5.84 -22.72 3.78
C LYS A 50 5.59 -21.90 2.51
N VAL A 51 5.48 -22.61 1.39
CA VAL A 51 5.08 -22.01 0.11
C VAL A 51 3.62 -21.55 0.23
N LYS A 52 3.35 -20.26 -0.01
CA LYS A 52 2.02 -19.68 0.05
C LYS A 52 1.75 -18.82 -1.18
N ASN A 53 0.53 -18.90 -1.64
CA ASN A 53 -0.01 -17.96 -2.63
C ASN A 53 -0.07 -16.55 -2.04
N ASN A 54 0.07 -15.54 -2.89
CA ASN A 54 -0.22 -14.17 -2.53
C ASN A 54 -1.75 -13.96 -2.42
N PRO A 55 -2.22 -12.86 -1.81
CA PRO A 55 -3.66 -12.62 -1.60
C PRO A 55 -4.51 -12.69 -2.87
N LEU A 56 -4.03 -12.12 -3.98
CA LEU A 56 -4.79 -12.15 -5.24
C LEU A 56 -4.86 -13.56 -5.83
N ALA A 57 -3.77 -14.33 -5.78
CA ALA A 57 -3.77 -15.72 -6.25
C ALA A 57 -4.74 -16.60 -5.46
N GLN A 58 -4.81 -16.39 -4.14
CA GLN A 58 -5.77 -17.09 -3.29
C GLN A 58 -7.20 -16.70 -3.67
N PHE A 59 -7.49 -15.41 -3.76
CA PHE A 59 -8.81 -14.90 -4.16
C PHE A 59 -9.24 -15.45 -5.55
N SER A 60 -8.33 -15.40 -6.53
CA SER A 60 -8.63 -15.92 -7.89
C SER A 60 -8.96 -17.40 -7.90
N SER A 61 -8.24 -18.18 -7.09
CA SER A 61 -8.52 -19.62 -6.93
C SER A 61 -9.91 -19.87 -6.32
N GLU A 62 -10.29 -19.10 -5.29
CA GLU A 62 -11.61 -19.17 -4.65
C GLU A 62 -12.75 -18.78 -5.60
N GLN A 63 -12.48 -17.88 -6.55
CA GLN A 63 -13.42 -17.44 -7.58
C GLN A 63 -13.37 -18.28 -8.88
N ASN A 64 -12.52 -19.32 -8.95
CA ASN A 64 -12.29 -20.14 -10.14
C ASN A 64 -11.88 -19.33 -11.39
N ILE A 65 -11.04 -18.28 -11.20
CA ILE A 65 -10.54 -17.46 -12.29
C ILE A 65 -9.23 -18.05 -12.83
N GLU A 66 -9.13 -18.12 -14.17
CA GLU A 66 -7.87 -18.48 -14.82
C GLU A 66 -6.73 -17.58 -14.34
N THR A 67 -5.62 -18.18 -13.86
CA THR A 67 -4.54 -17.45 -13.21
C THR A 67 -3.19 -17.87 -13.76
N LEU A 68 -2.47 -16.90 -14.31
CA LEU A 68 -1.11 -17.04 -14.83
C LEU A 68 -0.10 -16.55 -13.79
N MET A 69 0.95 -17.34 -13.54
CA MET A 69 1.96 -17.06 -12.51
C MET A 69 3.40 -17.22 -13.06
N PRO A 70 3.80 -16.44 -14.07
CA PRO A 70 5.14 -16.56 -14.64
C PRO A 70 6.21 -16.11 -13.64
N GLU A 71 7.36 -16.79 -13.66
CA GLU A 71 8.55 -16.34 -12.92
C GLU A 71 9.05 -14.99 -13.48
N ASP A 72 9.06 -14.83 -14.80
CA ASP A 72 9.29 -13.56 -15.48
C ASP A 72 8.14 -13.24 -16.45
N PRO A 73 7.37 -12.15 -16.25
CA PRO A 73 6.29 -11.77 -17.16
C PRO A 73 6.78 -11.28 -18.52
N ASN A 74 8.07 -11.02 -18.67
CA ASN A 74 8.68 -10.53 -19.91
C ASN A 74 9.37 -11.65 -20.71
N ASP A 75 9.29 -12.90 -20.24
CA ASP A 75 9.83 -14.06 -20.97
C ASP A 75 9.12 -14.26 -22.31
N GLY A 76 9.90 -14.49 -23.38
CA GLY A 76 9.37 -14.60 -24.73
C GLY A 76 8.34 -15.71 -24.90
N GLY A 77 8.54 -16.87 -24.25
CA GLY A 77 7.58 -17.98 -24.33
C GLY A 77 6.28 -17.65 -23.60
N PHE A 78 6.38 -16.91 -22.48
CA PHE A 78 5.19 -16.40 -21.79
C PHE A 78 4.45 -15.36 -22.62
N LEU A 79 5.15 -14.42 -23.27
CA LEU A 79 4.53 -13.42 -24.14
C LEU A 79 3.76 -14.06 -25.31
N GLU A 80 4.30 -15.11 -25.93
CA GLU A 80 3.59 -15.83 -26.99
C GLU A 80 2.33 -16.52 -26.45
N SER A 81 2.40 -17.18 -25.30
CA SER A 81 1.22 -17.80 -24.68
C SER A 81 0.15 -16.77 -24.28
N LEU A 82 0.58 -15.57 -23.86
CA LEU A 82 -0.35 -14.49 -23.51
C LEU A 82 -1.08 -13.94 -24.76
N LYS A 83 -0.42 -13.88 -25.91
CA LYS A 83 -1.03 -13.49 -27.19
C LYS A 83 -2.13 -14.43 -27.63
N GLU A 84 -2.04 -15.72 -27.31
CA GLU A 84 -3.09 -16.72 -27.65
C GLU A 84 -4.44 -16.42 -26.98
N ILE A 85 -4.43 -15.79 -25.80
CA ILE A 85 -5.64 -15.33 -25.09
C ILE A 85 -6.33 -14.19 -25.87
N LYS A 86 -5.59 -13.48 -26.75
CA LYS A 86 -6.05 -12.29 -27.48
C LYS A 86 -6.63 -11.22 -26.56
N PRO A 87 -5.90 -10.84 -25.49
CA PRO A 87 -6.40 -9.85 -24.56
C PRO A 87 -6.41 -8.47 -25.20
N VAL A 88 -7.42 -7.67 -24.91
CA VAL A 88 -7.52 -6.31 -25.44
C VAL A 88 -7.03 -5.24 -24.48
N ALA A 89 -7.05 -5.52 -23.16
CA ALA A 89 -6.70 -4.58 -22.13
C ALA A 89 -5.93 -5.24 -20.99
N LEU A 90 -4.95 -4.52 -20.44
CA LEU A 90 -4.27 -4.84 -19.21
C LEU A 90 -4.72 -3.87 -18.11
N ILE A 91 -5.11 -4.39 -16.96
CA ILE A 91 -5.36 -3.59 -15.76
C ILE A 91 -4.36 -4.04 -14.70
N THR A 92 -3.56 -3.11 -14.19
CA THR A 92 -2.51 -3.40 -13.19
C THR A 92 -2.83 -2.72 -11.87
N SER A 93 -2.68 -3.45 -10.78
CA SER A 93 -2.89 -2.96 -9.42
C SER A 93 -1.96 -3.70 -8.46
N ALA A 94 -0.95 -3.03 -7.91
CA ALA A 94 0.01 -3.63 -6.96
C ALA A 94 0.61 -4.97 -7.44
N TYR A 95 1.03 -5.05 -8.70
CA TYR A 95 1.60 -6.27 -9.30
C TYR A 95 3.01 -6.57 -8.79
N GLY A 96 3.83 -5.51 -8.67
CA GLY A 96 5.18 -5.59 -8.09
C GLY A 96 6.20 -6.33 -8.94
N LYS A 97 6.01 -6.37 -10.28
CA LYS A 97 7.01 -6.75 -11.28
C LYS A 97 7.08 -5.68 -12.36
N MET A 98 8.26 -5.49 -12.93
CA MET A 98 8.44 -4.65 -14.11
C MET A 98 7.75 -5.28 -15.30
N VAL A 99 7.13 -4.45 -16.13
CA VAL A 99 6.40 -4.85 -17.33
C VAL A 99 7.13 -4.19 -18.52
N SER A 100 7.57 -4.98 -19.49
CA SER A 100 8.26 -4.49 -20.68
C SER A 100 7.28 -3.89 -21.69
N GLU A 101 7.79 -3.04 -22.59
CA GLU A 101 7.04 -2.53 -23.72
C GLU A 101 6.45 -3.67 -24.57
N ALA A 102 7.24 -4.72 -24.81
CA ALA A 102 6.79 -5.89 -25.56
C ALA A 102 5.57 -6.61 -24.93
N LEU A 103 5.45 -6.57 -23.59
CA LEU A 103 4.25 -7.06 -22.91
C LEU A 103 3.10 -6.07 -23.08
N LEU A 104 3.35 -4.77 -22.92
CA LEU A 104 2.32 -3.73 -23.06
C LEU A 104 1.72 -3.70 -24.48
N ASP A 105 2.50 -3.95 -25.51
CA ASP A 105 2.09 -3.97 -26.92
C ASP A 105 1.14 -5.11 -27.27
N ILE A 106 0.99 -6.13 -26.42
CA ILE A 106 0.04 -7.22 -26.64
C ILE A 106 -1.42 -6.72 -26.55
N PHE A 107 -1.65 -5.64 -25.81
CA PHE A 107 -3.01 -5.18 -25.49
C PHE A 107 -3.49 -4.10 -26.46
N SER A 108 -4.37 -4.47 -27.37
CA SER A 108 -4.80 -3.61 -28.49
C SER A 108 -5.51 -2.32 -28.07
N LEU A 109 -6.10 -2.27 -26.87
CA LEU A 109 -6.71 -1.07 -26.29
C LEU A 109 -5.78 -0.39 -25.26
N GLY A 110 -4.62 -0.99 -25.00
CA GLY A 110 -3.64 -0.48 -24.06
C GLY A 110 -3.83 -1.00 -22.63
N ASN A 111 -3.41 -0.20 -21.68
CA ASN A 111 -3.29 -0.61 -20.30
C ASN A 111 -3.76 0.49 -19.33
N ILE A 112 -4.14 0.07 -18.11
CA ILE A 112 -4.48 0.94 -16.98
C ILE A 112 -3.67 0.48 -15.78
N ASN A 113 -2.88 1.37 -15.18
CA ASN A 113 -2.31 1.15 -13.86
C ASN A 113 -3.13 1.92 -12.81
N ILE A 114 -3.47 1.23 -11.73
CA ILE A 114 -4.14 1.81 -10.57
C ILE A 114 -3.06 2.19 -9.56
N HIS A 115 -2.76 3.49 -9.45
CA HIS A 115 -1.75 4.02 -8.57
C HIS A 115 -2.37 4.74 -7.37
N PRO A 116 -2.04 4.36 -6.10
CA PRO A 116 -2.69 4.91 -4.93
C PRO A 116 -2.05 6.23 -4.45
N SER A 117 -1.96 7.20 -5.34
CA SER A 117 -1.64 8.61 -5.05
C SER A 117 -2.26 9.54 -6.08
N LEU A 118 -2.18 10.84 -5.83
CA LEU A 118 -2.51 11.89 -6.80
C LEU A 118 -1.25 12.24 -7.62
N LEU A 119 -0.97 11.47 -8.68
CA LEU A 119 0.16 11.73 -9.57
C LEU A 119 0.11 13.16 -10.15
N PRO A 120 1.24 13.82 -10.33
CA PRO A 120 2.61 13.30 -10.28
C PRO A 120 3.24 13.17 -8.89
N ARG A 121 2.46 13.39 -7.81
CA ARG A 121 2.96 13.23 -6.46
C ARG A 121 3.05 11.74 -6.08
N TRP A 122 4.20 11.35 -5.52
CA TRP A 122 4.49 10.01 -5.02
C TRP A 122 4.57 8.92 -6.11
N ARG A 123 5.22 9.18 -7.25
CA ARG A 123 5.65 8.10 -8.15
C ARG A 123 6.48 7.08 -7.38
N GLY A 124 6.33 5.78 -7.65
CA GLY A 124 7.16 4.73 -7.06
C GLY A 124 6.43 3.79 -6.09
N PRO A 125 7.20 3.04 -5.26
CA PRO A 125 6.72 1.80 -4.65
C PRO A 125 5.87 1.95 -3.37
N SER A 126 5.86 3.13 -2.71
CA SER A 126 5.23 3.30 -1.38
C SER A 126 4.48 4.64 -1.27
N PRO A 127 3.54 4.94 -2.18
CA PRO A 127 2.85 6.22 -2.21
C PRO A 127 1.96 6.46 -0.98
N ILE A 128 1.30 5.43 -0.46
CA ILE A 128 0.39 5.53 0.70
C ILE A 128 1.17 5.93 1.96
N GLU A 129 2.25 5.22 2.24
CA GLU A 129 3.11 5.50 3.38
C GLU A 129 3.78 6.87 3.25
N SER A 130 4.16 7.26 2.03
CA SER A 130 4.79 8.56 1.77
C SER A 130 3.84 9.71 2.06
N ALA A 131 2.57 9.60 1.68
CA ALA A 131 1.55 10.61 1.98
C ALA A 131 1.34 10.78 3.50
N ILE A 132 1.32 9.68 4.26
CA ILE A 132 1.20 9.73 5.73
C ILE A 132 2.46 10.36 6.37
N LEU A 133 3.65 9.92 5.95
CA LEU A 133 4.94 10.40 6.49
C LEU A 133 5.11 11.91 6.29
N GLU A 134 4.77 12.41 5.11
CA GLU A 134 4.84 13.83 4.81
C GLU A 134 3.74 14.61 5.54
N GLY A 135 2.60 13.97 5.79
CA GLY A 135 1.42 14.58 6.42
C GLY A 135 0.60 15.37 5.42
N ASP A 136 0.44 14.79 4.24
CA ASP A 136 -0.46 15.32 3.23
C ASP A 136 -1.88 15.45 3.82
N THR A 137 -2.60 16.48 3.42
CA THR A 137 -3.99 16.70 3.86
C THR A 137 -5.00 15.95 3.01
N GLU A 138 -4.59 15.53 1.82
CA GLU A 138 -5.37 14.72 0.89
C GLU A 138 -4.46 13.72 0.16
N THR A 139 -5.04 12.64 -0.28
CA THR A 139 -4.45 11.65 -1.17
C THR A 139 -5.51 11.14 -2.12
N GLY A 140 -5.25 10.11 -2.90
CA GLY A 140 -6.25 9.60 -3.82
C GLY A 140 -5.76 8.44 -4.66
N VAL A 141 -6.47 8.21 -5.75
CA VAL A 141 -6.13 7.20 -6.75
C VAL A 141 -6.01 7.84 -8.11
N THR A 142 -5.00 7.43 -8.86
CA THR A 142 -4.80 7.78 -10.26
C THR A 142 -4.95 6.53 -11.11
N LEU A 143 -5.81 6.57 -12.13
CA LEU A 143 -5.79 5.64 -13.26
C LEU A 143 -4.90 6.25 -14.33
N MET A 144 -3.84 5.56 -14.71
CA MET A 144 -2.85 6.05 -15.66
C MET A 144 -2.44 4.97 -16.67
N GLN A 145 -1.87 5.38 -17.79
CA GLN A 145 -1.20 4.48 -18.72
C GLN A 145 0.18 4.10 -18.18
N MET A 146 0.53 2.84 -18.25
CA MET A 146 1.90 2.40 -17.99
C MET A 146 2.76 2.68 -19.20
N THR A 147 3.97 3.15 -18.93
CA THR A 147 5.04 3.35 -19.87
C THR A 147 6.30 2.65 -19.35
N GLU A 148 7.41 2.74 -20.07
CA GLU A 148 8.70 2.21 -19.63
C GLU A 148 9.19 2.90 -18.35
N GLU A 149 8.92 4.20 -18.21
CA GLU A 149 9.26 4.96 -17.02
C GLU A 149 8.22 4.74 -15.91
N LEU A 150 8.72 4.45 -14.69
CA LEU A 150 7.89 4.09 -13.55
C LEU A 150 6.93 5.23 -13.16
N ASP A 151 5.62 4.94 -13.23
CA ASP A 151 4.52 5.82 -12.83
C ASP A 151 4.52 7.21 -13.49
N ALA A 152 5.20 7.35 -14.67
CA ALA A 152 5.35 8.61 -15.40
C ALA A 152 4.37 8.78 -16.56
N GLY A 153 3.63 7.75 -16.95
CA GLY A 153 2.72 7.81 -18.09
C GLY A 153 1.52 8.75 -17.89
N PRO A 154 0.79 9.05 -18.96
CA PRO A 154 -0.33 9.99 -18.92
C PRO A 154 -1.50 9.47 -18.08
N ILE A 155 -2.22 10.42 -17.50
CA ILE A 155 -3.31 10.20 -16.55
C ILE A 155 -4.64 10.11 -17.29
N TYR A 156 -5.40 9.06 -17.04
CA TYR A 156 -6.79 8.91 -17.50
C TYR A 156 -7.79 9.59 -16.57
N ALA A 157 -7.67 9.35 -15.26
CA ALA A 157 -8.57 9.87 -14.25
C ALA A 157 -7.90 9.94 -12.88
N GLN A 158 -8.33 10.88 -12.06
CA GLN A 158 -7.91 11.00 -10.66
C GLN A 158 -9.10 11.28 -9.77
N GLN A 159 -9.06 10.77 -8.55
CA GLN A 159 -10.02 11.12 -7.52
C GLN A 159 -9.32 11.24 -6.18
N SER A 160 -9.53 12.37 -5.48
CA SER A 160 -8.97 12.63 -4.16
C SER A 160 -9.92 12.23 -3.04
N ILE A 161 -9.32 11.95 -1.88
CA ILE A 161 -10.00 11.82 -0.60
C ILE A 161 -9.20 12.56 0.46
N PRO A 162 -9.84 13.11 1.51
CA PRO A 162 -9.13 13.66 2.65
C PRO A 162 -8.27 12.58 3.32
N LEU A 163 -7.05 12.94 3.69
CA LEU A 163 -6.19 12.12 4.55
C LEU A 163 -6.39 12.59 5.99
N GLY A 164 -6.92 11.70 6.82
CA GLY A 164 -7.15 11.94 8.24
C GLY A 164 -6.07 11.26 9.11
N GLU A 165 -6.52 10.64 10.20
CA GLU A 165 -5.66 10.01 11.20
C GLU A 165 -5.44 8.50 10.95
N GLU A 166 -5.71 8.04 9.74
CA GLU A 166 -5.59 6.62 9.38
C GLU A 166 -4.14 6.16 9.35
N ASN A 167 -3.92 4.89 9.70
CA ASN A 167 -2.69 4.19 9.38
C ASN A 167 -2.72 3.65 7.93
N THR A 168 -1.57 3.21 7.43
CA THR A 168 -1.43 2.70 6.06
C THR A 168 -2.44 1.61 5.72
N MET A 169 -2.71 0.68 6.64
CA MET A 169 -3.66 -0.41 6.36
C MET A 169 -5.07 0.12 6.09
N ARG A 170 -5.59 1.00 6.94
CA ARG A 170 -6.93 1.59 6.79
C ARG A 170 -7.02 2.51 5.58
N LEU A 171 -5.97 3.29 5.32
CA LEU A 171 -5.92 4.15 4.15
C LEU A 171 -5.87 3.32 2.86
N SER A 172 -5.08 2.24 2.84
CA SER A 172 -5.02 1.29 1.72
C SER A 172 -6.39 0.67 1.42
N GLU A 173 -7.15 0.27 2.45
CA GLU A 173 -8.53 -0.23 2.29
C GLU A 173 -9.44 0.82 1.64
N LYS A 174 -9.40 2.07 2.11
CA LYS A 174 -10.20 3.16 1.51
C LYS A 174 -9.83 3.42 0.05
N LEU A 175 -8.53 3.49 -0.23
CA LEU A 175 -8.03 3.74 -1.60
C LEU A 175 -8.32 2.57 -2.54
N SER A 176 -8.28 1.33 -2.06
CA SER A 176 -8.63 0.16 -2.89
C SER A 176 -10.10 0.13 -3.29
N LEU A 177 -11.01 0.55 -2.40
CA LEU A 177 -12.43 0.70 -2.71
C LEU A 177 -12.69 1.89 -3.66
N LEU A 178 -11.98 3.00 -3.45
CA LEU A 178 -12.03 4.13 -4.37
C LEU A 178 -11.58 3.73 -5.77
N ALA A 179 -10.47 2.98 -5.87
CA ALA A 179 -9.96 2.44 -7.13
C ALA A 179 -10.99 1.56 -7.86
N ALA A 180 -11.66 0.69 -7.13
CA ALA A 180 -12.71 -0.16 -7.68
C ALA A 180 -13.88 0.66 -8.27
N ASN A 181 -14.32 1.72 -7.57
CA ASN A 181 -15.38 2.61 -8.03
C ASN A 181 -14.94 3.43 -9.26
N MET A 182 -13.71 3.95 -9.25
CA MET A 182 -13.16 4.67 -10.40
C MET A 182 -13.04 3.77 -11.63
N LEU A 183 -12.58 2.53 -11.44
CA LEU A 183 -12.45 1.56 -12.52
C LEU A 183 -13.83 1.22 -13.11
N GLU A 184 -14.87 1.01 -12.30
CA GLU A 184 -16.24 0.80 -12.76
C GLU A 184 -16.71 1.92 -13.68
N GLY A 185 -16.52 3.18 -13.28
CA GLY A 185 -16.96 4.34 -14.07
C GLY A 185 -16.12 4.56 -15.34
N PHE A 186 -14.84 4.23 -15.31
CA PHE A 186 -13.91 4.52 -16.41
C PHE A 186 -13.83 3.40 -17.45
N LEU A 187 -13.90 2.14 -17.04
CA LEU A 187 -13.61 0.98 -17.90
C LEU A 187 -14.49 0.88 -19.14
N PRO A 188 -15.81 1.19 -19.14
CA PRO A 188 -16.63 1.15 -20.35
C PRO A 188 -16.12 2.09 -21.45
N SER A 189 -15.72 3.33 -21.10
CA SER A 189 -15.16 4.28 -22.08
C SER A 189 -13.79 3.82 -22.58
N PHE A 190 -12.94 3.29 -21.70
CA PHE A 190 -11.64 2.72 -22.06
C PHE A 190 -11.79 1.56 -23.05
N LEU A 191 -12.66 0.59 -22.75
CA LEU A 191 -12.92 -0.54 -23.66
C LEU A 191 -13.63 -0.12 -24.95
N GLY A 192 -14.31 1.04 -24.98
CA GLY A 192 -14.88 1.65 -26.17
C GLY A 192 -13.87 2.36 -27.06
N GLY A 193 -12.62 2.51 -26.61
CA GLY A 193 -11.58 3.27 -27.32
C GLY A 193 -11.72 4.80 -27.15
N PHE A 194 -12.57 5.26 -26.23
CA PHE A 194 -12.74 6.67 -25.89
C PHE A 194 -11.91 7.03 -24.68
N GLN A 195 -10.66 7.42 -24.93
CA GLN A 195 -9.71 7.74 -23.87
C GLN A 195 -9.22 9.19 -24.05
N VAL A 196 -9.39 9.99 -23.00
CA VAL A 196 -8.75 11.30 -22.91
C VAL A 196 -7.65 11.16 -21.86
N MET A 197 -6.43 11.50 -22.25
CA MET A 197 -5.26 11.41 -21.39
C MET A 197 -4.69 12.79 -21.14
N LYS A 198 -4.12 13.01 -19.97
CA LYS A 198 -3.41 14.23 -19.60
C LYS A 198 -2.00 13.87 -19.15
N GLU A 199 -1.02 14.54 -19.77
CA GLU A 199 0.38 14.40 -19.36
C GLU A 199 0.57 14.90 -17.92
N GLN A 200 1.49 14.26 -17.21
CA GLN A 200 1.87 14.68 -15.87
C GLN A 200 2.73 15.96 -15.94
N ASP A 201 2.56 16.85 -14.96
CA ASP A 201 3.42 18.05 -14.86
C ASP A 201 4.73 17.69 -14.14
N GLU A 202 5.83 17.59 -14.90
CA GLU A 202 7.15 17.20 -14.39
C GLU A 202 7.68 18.12 -13.27
N ARG A 203 7.18 19.36 -13.19
CA ARG A 203 7.56 20.31 -12.12
C ARG A 203 6.98 19.94 -10.75
N CYS A 204 5.94 19.12 -10.74
CA CYS A 204 5.21 18.70 -9.53
C CYS A 204 5.56 17.26 -9.11
N VAL A 205 6.50 16.61 -9.78
CA VAL A 205 6.87 15.23 -9.49
C VAL A 205 7.53 15.11 -8.12
N THR A 206 7.04 14.15 -7.33
CA THR A 206 7.74 13.66 -6.14
C THR A 206 7.80 12.13 -6.17
N HIS A 207 8.80 11.57 -5.49
CA HIS A 207 9.03 10.13 -5.50
C HIS A 207 8.86 9.52 -4.12
N SER A 208 8.19 8.39 -4.07
CA SER A 208 8.18 7.52 -2.90
C SER A 208 9.42 6.62 -2.87
N LYS A 209 9.88 6.23 -1.68
CA LYS A 209 11.07 5.39 -1.51
C LYS A 209 10.65 3.98 -1.10
N ILE A 210 11.47 2.99 -1.47
CA ILE A 210 11.32 1.62 -0.95
C ILE A 210 11.44 1.66 0.57
N ILE A 211 10.42 1.17 1.27
CA ILE A 211 10.44 1.06 2.73
C ILE A 211 11.35 -0.08 3.14
N LYS A 212 12.18 0.19 4.14
CA LYS A 212 13.07 -0.78 4.77
C LYS A 212 12.82 -0.81 6.28
N LYS A 213 13.23 -1.89 6.93
CA LYS A 213 13.03 -2.07 8.38
C LYS A 213 13.69 -0.99 9.22
N GLU A 214 14.88 -0.54 8.79
CA GLU A 214 15.63 0.52 9.48
C GLU A 214 14.88 1.87 9.51
N HIS A 215 14.06 2.17 8.51
CA HIS A 215 13.28 3.41 8.46
C HIS A 215 12.25 3.50 9.60
N ALA A 216 11.80 2.37 10.12
CA ALA A 216 10.78 2.31 11.16
C ALA A 216 11.34 2.43 12.59
N ARG A 217 12.65 2.63 12.76
CA ARG A 217 13.21 2.96 14.07
C ARG A 217 12.74 4.36 14.46
N VAL A 218 12.17 4.47 15.67
CA VAL A 218 11.76 5.74 16.24
C VAL A 218 13.01 6.48 16.75
N ASP A 219 13.18 7.71 16.30
CA ASP A 219 14.11 8.65 16.89
C ASP A 219 13.34 9.58 17.83
N TRP A 220 13.56 9.43 19.12
CA TRP A 220 12.87 10.22 20.12
C TRP A 220 13.29 11.70 20.13
N ASN A 221 14.36 12.08 19.40
CA ASN A 221 14.72 13.49 19.17
C ASN A 221 13.82 14.15 18.10
N GLU A 222 12.95 13.40 17.44
CA GLU A 222 11.96 13.97 16.51
C GLU A 222 10.76 14.54 17.27
N HIS A 223 10.02 15.40 16.57
CA HIS A 223 8.77 15.98 17.07
C HIS A 223 7.67 14.90 17.22
N PRO A 224 6.77 15.00 18.23
CA PRO A 224 5.70 14.00 18.47
C PRO A 224 4.87 13.66 17.23
N LYS A 225 4.53 14.67 16.42
CA LYS A 225 3.78 14.46 15.17
C LYS A 225 4.54 13.63 14.14
N THR A 226 5.88 13.78 14.07
CA THR A 226 6.71 12.98 13.19
C THR A 226 6.75 11.53 13.63
N ILE A 227 6.88 11.31 14.94
CA ILE A 227 6.84 9.95 15.53
C ILE A 227 5.48 9.28 15.29
N ASP A 228 4.38 10.01 15.50
CA ASP A 228 3.03 9.53 15.26
C ASP A 228 2.81 9.13 13.79
N LYS A 229 3.22 10.00 12.85
CA LYS A 229 3.18 9.70 11.42
C LYS A 229 3.99 8.43 11.08
N LYS A 230 5.17 8.24 11.65
CA LYS A 230 5.97 7.01 11.45
C LYS A 230 5.24 5.77 11.94
N ILE A 231 4.61 5.83 13.12
CA ILE A 231 3.86 4.70 13.68
C ILE A 231 2.70 4.34 12.76
N LYS A 232 1.96 5.33 12.26
CA LYS A 232 0.84 5.14 11.32
C LYS A 232 1.30 4.66 9.95
N ALA A 233 2.33 5.27 9.38
CA ALA A 233 2.83 4.95 8.04
C ALA A 233 3.42 3.54 7.97
N TYR A 234 4.10 3.09 9.02
CA TYR A 234 4.73 1.77 9.02
C TYR A 234 3.86 0.64 9.59
N TYR A 235 2.58 0.90 9.81
CA TYR A 235 1.60 -0.12 10.16
C TYR A 235 0.98 -0.75 8.89
N PRO A 236 0.91 -2.08 8.71
CA PRO A 236 1.34 -3.13 9.64
C PRO A 236 2.79 -3.63 9.37
N TRP A 237 3.50 -3.03 8.47
CA TRP A 237 4.88 -3.37 8.13
C TRP A 237 5.68 -2.13 7.74
N PRO A 238 6.93 -2.02 8.19
CA PRO A 238 7.72 -2.94 9.01
C PRO A 238 7.42 -2.88 10.52
N VAL A 239 6.52 -2.02 10.95
CA VAL A 239 6.13 -1.63 12.31
C VAL A 239 7.20 -0.76 12.99
N ALA A 240 6.79 0.42 13.43
CA ALA A 240 7.65 1.32 14.19
C ALA A 240 8.22 0.61 15.43
N HIS A 241 9.49 0.87 15.75
CA HIS A 241 10.13 0.16 16.84
C HIS A 241 11.18 1.03 17.55
N THR A 242 11.47 0.64 18.78
CA THR A 242 12.48 1.23 19.65
C THR A 242 13.16 0.14 20.48
N TYR A 243 14.08 0.54 21.34
CA TYR A 243 14.75 -0.40 22.26
C TYR A 243 14.62 0.09 23.69
N LEU A 244 14.43 -0.86 24.62
CA LEU A 244 14.51 -0.62 26.06
C LEU A 244 15.50 -1.60 26.65
N ASP A 245 16.56 -1.11 27.30
CA ASP A 245 17.65 -1.95 27.84
C ASP A 245 18.19 -2.96 26.78
N ASN A 246 18.41 -2.46 25.55
CA ASN A 246 18.79 -3.25 24.36
C ASN A 246 17.79 -4.33 23.91
N LYS A 247 16.58 -4.35 24.43
CA LYS A 247 15.51 -5.26 24.01
C LYS A 247 14.61 -4.58 23.01
N TYR A 248 14.37 -5.24 21.91
CA TYR A 248 13.51 -4.75 20.81
C TYR A 248 12.05 -4.65 21.24
N LEU A 249 11.43 -3.51 20.95
CA LEU A 249 10.01 -3.25 21.23
C LEU A 249 9.36 -2.61 20.00
N ARG A 250 8.34 -3.26 19.43
CA ARG A 250 7.50 -2.64 18.41
C ARG A 250 6.45 -1.75 19.05
N ILE A 251 6.11 -0.67 18.33
CA ILE A 251 5.06 0.27 18.70
C ILE A 251 3.96 0.13 17.64
N TRP A 252 2.81 -0.39 18.06
CA TRP A 252 1.67 -0.64 17.18
C TRP A 252 0.67 0.49 17.17
N ASP A 253 0.52 1.18 18.29
CA ASP A 253 -0.42 2.27 18.45
C ASP A 253 0.13 3.32 19.41
N ALA A 254 -0.02 4.58 19.02
CA ALA A 254 0.36 5.72 19.83
C ALA A 254 -0.50 6.94 19.51
N LYS A 255 -0.42 7.94 20.38
CA LYS A 255 -1.11 9.21 20.21
C LYS A 255 -0.19 10.34 20.63
N THR A 256 -0.14 11.39 19.83
CA THR A 256 0.51 12.65 20.21
C THR A 256 -0.23 13.27 21.39
N LEU A 257 0.48 13.65 22.42
CA LEU A 257 -0.02 14.49 23.50
C LEU A 257 0.31 15.96 23.24
N THR A 258 -0.43 16.87 23.86
CA THR A 258 -0.27 18.31 23.68
C THR A 258 1.17 18.80 23.87
N GLU A 259 1.58 19.69 23.00
CA GLU A 259 2.94 20.16 22.78
C GLU A 259 3.55 21.03 23.91
N SER A 260 2.79 21.36 24.96
CA SER A 260 3.17 22.38 25.94
C SER A 260 3.92 21.91 27.19
N ASP A 261 4.23 20.62 27.30
CA ASP A 261 4.83 20.05 28.51
C ASP A 261 6.09 19.24 28.16
N GLU A 262 7.23 19.92 28.17
CA GLU A 262 8.57 19.36 27.93
C GLU A 262 9.16 18.72 29.18
N ARG A 263 8.46 17.77 29.82
CA ARG A 263 9.03 17.02 30.93
C ARG A 263 9.91 15.89 30.43
N GLY A 264 11.11 15.79 30.94
CA GLY A 264 12.06 14.72 30.68
C GLY A 264 12.88 14.88 29.40
N SER A 265 13.89 14.05 29.25
CA SER A 265 14.75 14.02 28.06
C SER A 265 14.11 13.14 26.96
N PRO A 266 14.43 13.38 25.68
CA PRO A 266 13.92 12.52 24.60
C PRO A 266 14.14 11.03 24.85
N GLY A 267 13.07 10.23 24.71
CA GLY A 267 13.05 8.78 25.00
C GLY A 267 12.75 8.43 26.47
N GLU A 268 12.74 9.38 27.38
CA GLU A 268 12.45 9.14 28.81
C GLU A 268 10.97 8.81 29.03
N ILE A 269 10.70 7.77 29.82
CA ILE A 269 9.36 7.39 30.24
C ILE A 269 9.00 8.27 31.43
N VAL A 270 8.14 9.26 31.19
CA VAL A 270 7.81 10.32 32.14
C VAL A 270 6.53 10.06 32.93
N GLU A 271 5.66 9.18 32.42
CA GLU A 271 4.40 8.85 33.07
C GLU A 271 3.89 7.48 32.63
N ILE A 272 3.26 6.77 33.55
CA ILE A 272 2.50 5.55 33.26
C ILE A 272 1.10 5.75 33.85
N ASN A 273 0.07 5.71 32.99
CA ASN A 273 -1.33 5.89 33.40
C ASN A 273 -2.22 4.81 32.81
N ASN A 274 -3.55 4.92 32.98
CA ASN A 274 -4.53 3.90 32.54
C ASN A 274 -4.62 3.81 31.01
N GLU A 275 -4.15 4.82 30.26
CA GLU A 275 -4.22 4.85 28.80
C GLU A 275 -2.96 4.28 28.15
N GLY A 276 -1.81 4.28 28.87
CA GLY A 276 -0.55 3.79 28.30
C GLY A 276 0.70 4.28 29.01
N VAL A 277 1.78 4.34 28.21
CA VAL A 277 3.12 4.79 28.62
C VAL A 277 3.44 6.08 27.90
N VAL A 278 3.66 7.15 28.66
CA VAL A 278 4.01 8.48 28.14
C VAL A 278 5.52 8.60 28.00
N VAL A 279 5.98 8.91 26.83
CA VAL A 279 7.40 9.06 26.48
C VAL A 279 7.66 10.48 26.02
N SER A 280 8.70 11.09 26.57
CA SER A 280 9.18 12.40 26.17
C SER A 280 9.87 12.35 24.81
N CYS A 281 9.69 13.39 24.01
CA CYS A 281 10.38 13.58 22.74
C CYS A 281 10.63 15.08 22.52
N ASN A 282 11.33 15.44 21.44
CA ASN A 282 11.65 16.84 21.19
C ASN A 282 10.38 17.65 20.88
N GLY A 283 10.07 18.64 21.73
CA GLY A 283 8.90 19.51 21.58
C GLY A 283 7.57 18.89 22.03
N GLY A 284 7.60 17.84 22.90
CA GLY A 284 6.38 17.30 23.49
C GLY A 284 6.46 15.83 23.90
N ARG A 285 5.33 15.12 23.84
CA ARG A 285 5.21 13.76 24.35
C ARG A 285 4.35 12.89 23.45
N VAL A 286 4.63 11.59 23.48
CA VAL A 286 3.84 10.54 22.80
C VAL A 286 3.32 9.54 23.84
N LEU A 287 2.03 9.25 23.79
CA LEU A 287 1.39 8.19 24.55
C LEU A 287 1.41 6.88 23.76
N LEU A 288 2.18 5.91 24.20
CA LEU A 288 2.17 4.55 23.63
C LEU A 288 1.00 3.79 24.17
N LYS A 289 0.17 3.21 23.28
CA LYS A 289 -1.03 2.43 23.64
C LYS A 289 -0.86 0.95 23.37
N GLY A 290 -0.33 0.60 22.21
CA GLY A 290 -0.09 -0.77 21.75
C GLY A 290 1.39 -1.04 21.53
N VAL A 291 1.94 -2.10 22.16
CA VAL A 291 3.35 -2.47 22.02
C VAL A 291 3.51 -3.97 21.84
N GLN A 292 4.68 -4.39 21.31
CA GLN A 292 5.03 -5.81 21.19
C GLN A 292 6.49 -6.04 21.54
N PRO A 293 6.79 -6.61 22.69
CA PRO A 293 8.13 -7.05 23.03
C PRO A 293 8.62 -8.20 22.11
N GLU A 294 9.91 -8.32 21.96
CA GLU A 294 10.51 -9.40 21.17
C GLU A 294 10.02 -10.78 21.63
N GLY A 295 9.60 -11.61 20.67
CA GLY A 295 9.11 -12.97 20.92
C GLY A 295 7.74 -13.06 21.60
N LYS A 296 7.08 -11.95 21.89
CA LYS A 296 5.74 -11.90 22.50
C LYS A 296 4.67 -11.53 21.47
N LYS A 297 3.39 -11.61 21.89
CA LYS A 297 2.27 -11.06 21.14
C LYS A 297 2.15 -9.55 21.42
N GLU A 298 1.45 -8.86 20.54
CA GLU A 298 0.98 -7.50 20.78
C GLU A 298 0.15 -7.43 22.08
N MET A 299 0.33 -6.36 22.84
CA MET A 299 -0.34 -6.13 24.11
C MET A 299 -0.54 -4.63 24.35
N LEU A 300 -1.40 -4.28 25.30
CA LEU A 300 -1.51 -2.89 25.75
C LEU A 300 -0.21 -2.44 26.42
N ALA A 301 0.17 -1.19 26.19
CA ALA A 301 1.36 -0.61 26.82
C ALA A 301 1.24 -0.57 28.36
N THR A 302 0.02 -0.48 28.90
CA THR A 302 -0.26 -0.61 30.34
C THR A 302 0.09 -1.99 30.88
N ASP A 303 -0.20 -3.07 30.13
CA ASP A 303 0.13 -4.44 30.55
C ASP A 303 1.64 -4.69 30.49
N TYR A 304 2.29 -4.13 29.45
CA TYR A 304 3.74 -4.14 29.37
C TYR A 304 4.39 -3.43 30.55
N ALA A 305 3.84 -2.27 30.97
CA ALA A 305 4.35 -1.51 32.11
C ALA A 305 4.18 -2.25 33.43
N ARG A 306 3.06 -2.94 33.66
CA ARG A 306 2.86 -3.75 34.88
C ARG A 306 3.89 -4.87 35.05
N GLY A 307 4.32 -5.46 33.96
CA GLY A 307 5.33 -6.55 33.96
C GLY A 307 6.78 -6.06 33.96
N ASN A 308 7.03 -4.76 33.87
CA ASN A 308 8.37 -4.18 33.75
C ASN A 308 8.44 -2.88 34.57
N LYS A 309 9.50 -2.71 35.33
CA LYS A 309 9.75 -1.44 36.03
C LYS A 309 10.23 -0.42 34.99
N LEU A 310 9.31 0.43 34.50
CA LEU A 310 9.58 1.38 33.39
C LEU A 310 9.88 2.79 33.87
N GLU A 311 9.46 3.17 35.08
CA GLU A 311 9.64 4.53 35.63
C GLU A 311 11.11 4.93 35.62
N GLY A 312 11.41 6.11 35.07
CA GLY A 312 12.75 6.64 34.92
C GLY A 312 13.64 5.92 33.89
N LYS A 313 13.11 4.94 33.15
CA LYS A 313 13.84 4.33 32.04
C LYS A 313 13.72 5.16 30.78
N ARG A 314 14.61 4.85 29.84
CA ARG A 314 14.70 5.57 28.56
C ARG A 314 14.71 4.60 27.37
N PHE A 315 13.90 4.87 26.37
CA PHE A 315 13.98 4.26 25.06
C PHE A 315 15.12 4.83 24.22
N SER A 316 15.67 4.01 23.30
CA SER A 316 16.78 4.37 22.43
C SER A 316 16.51 3.98 20.96
#